data_0635a16ceb5d544b9becb6c267fb92e2
#
_entry.id   0635a16ceb5d544b9becb6c267fb92e2
#
_cell.length_a   1.000
_cell.length_b   1.000
_cell.length_c   1.000
_cell.angle_alpha   90.00
_cell.angle_beta   90.00
_cell.angle_gamma   90.00
#
_symmetry.space_group_name_H-M   'P 1'
#
loop_
_entity.id
_entity.type
_entity.pdbx_description
1 polymer ?
#
loop_
_entity_poly.entity_id
_entity_poly.type
_entity_poly.pdbx_seq_one_letter_code
_entity_poly.pdbx_strand_id
1 'polypeptide(L)'
;TVHSSYGEPLKPFGWIAHRHPSRNGYLARSALCRVLMLPYLYKNFSTRDFAEFLEIYGLPMRLGKFPAGASDEEKRRLLAAVVGIGHNAAGIVPMGMEIDFQNAASGNDVPFMAMLDRMDAIQSKIILGQTLTSSEGQHGTQALGKVHNDVRLDILASDAELVSETLTRQLVAPLALLNIAGANPKRLPRFQLEVPEPEDIG
;
A
#
# COMPACT_ATOMS: atom_id res chain seq x y z
N THR A 1 3.64 2.51 -36.52
CA THR A 1 4.34 1.23 -36.79
C THR A 1 5.75 1.36 -36.25
N VAL A 2 6.05 0.63 -35.17
CA VAL A 2 7.40 0.60 -34.60
C VAL A 2 8.24 -0.32 -35.49
N HIS A 3 9.11 0.26 -36.30
CA HIS A 3 9.96 -0.47 -37.24
C HIS A 3 11.32 -0.90 -36.66
N SER A 4 11.59 -0.57 -35.40
CA SER A 4 12.83 -0.90 -34.71
C SER A 4 12.56 -1.50 -33.33
N SER A 5 13.26 -2.58 -32.98
CA SER A 5 13.24 -3.18 -31.63
C SER A 5 13.77 -2.21 -30.55
N TYR A 6 14.44 -1.14 -30.94
CA TYR A 6 14.96 -0.10 -30.04
C TYR A 6 14.03 1.12 -29.94
N GLY A 7 12.89 1.13 -30.65
CA GLY A 7 11.98 2.27 -30.73
C GLY A 7 12.51 3.39 -31.67
N GLU A 8 11.76 4.48 -31.72
CA GLU A 8 12.17 5.70 -32.43
C GLU A 8 12.70 6.73 -31.43
N PRO A 9 13.75 7.51 -31.79
CA PRO A 9 14.26 8.57 -30.93
C PRO A 9 13.20 9.65 -30.77
N LEU A 10 13.06 10.17 -29.56
CA LEU A 10 12.15 11.29 -29.27
C LEU A 10 12.59 12.53 -30.06
N LYS A 11 11.62 13.26 -30.61
CA LYS A 11 11.91 14.54 -31.30
C LYS A 11 12.59 15.51 -30.34
N PRO A 12 13.68 16.15 -30.73
CA PRO A 12 14.33 17.16 -29.92
C PRO A 12 13.33 18.24 -29.50
N PHE A 13 13.35 18.64 -28.22
CA PHE A 13 12.47 19.64 -27.60
C PHE A 13 10.97 19.33 -27.62
N GLY A 14 10.56 18.17 -28.10
CA GLY A 14 9.15 17.77 -28.16
C GLY A 14 8.66 17.01 -26.92
N TRP A 15 9.59 16.63 -26.02
CA TRP A 15 9.28 15.77 -24.88
C TRP A 15 10.11 16.16 -23.66
N ILE A 16 9.52 16.00 -22.49
CA ILE A 16 10.23 16.06 -21.21
C ILE A 16 10.25 14.63 -20.68
N ALA A 17 11.44 14.02 -20.59
CA ALA A 17 11.62 12.68 -20.09
C ALA A 17 12.36 12.72 -18.75
N HIS A 18 11.60 12.73 -17.67
CA HIS A 18 12.17 12.63 -16.32
C HIS A 18 12.48 11.18 -15.98
N ARG A 19 13.67 10.96 -15.41
CA ARG A 19 14.12 9.63 -14.94
C ARG A 19 14.59 9.75 -13.51
N HIS A 20 14.04 8.94 -12.64
CA HIS A 20 14.49 8.83 -11.26
C HIS A 20 15.54 7.72 -11.15
N PRO A 21 16.83 8.03 -10.97
CA PRO A 21 17.92 7.05 -10.92
C PRO A 21 17.98 6.42 -9.53
N SER A 22 17.24 5.37 -9.27
CA SER A 22 17.29 4.67 -7.98
C SER A 22 18.33 3.54 -7.95
N ARG A 23 18.75 3.01 -9.10
CA ARG A 23 19.76 1.94 -9.23
C ARG A 23 20.44 2.00 -10.59
N ASN A 24 21.67 1.51 -10.64
CA ASN A 24 22.36 1.25 -11.90
C ASN A 24 21.67 0.08 -12.64
N GLY A 25 21.50 0.20 -13.97
CA GLY A 25 20.92 -0.82 -14.83
C GLY A 25 19.66 -0.39 -15.54
N TYR A 26 18.80 -1.36 -15.87
CA TYR A 26 17.56 -1.09 -16.61
C TYR A 26 16.56 -0.28 -15.79
N LEU A 27 16.03 0.79 -16.38
CA LEU A 27 15.02 1.67 -15.77
C LEU A 27 13.81 0.91 -15.22
N ALA A 28 13.35 -0.12 -15.89
CA ALA A 28 12.23 -0.94 -15.45
C ALA A 28 12.51 -1.68 -14.12
N ARG A 29 13.77 -1.83 -13.71
CA ARG A 29 14.16 -2.46 -12.44
C ARG A 29 14.23 -1.48 -11.28
N SER A 30 14.28 -0.18 -11.55
CA SER A 30 14.39 0.87 -10.55
C SER A 30 13.02 1.46 -10.14
N ALA A 31 11.94 1.03 -10.76
CA ALA A 31 10.60 1.51 -10.43
C ALA A 31 10.20 1.13 -9.00
N LEU A 32 9.80 2.14 -8.21
CA LEU A 32 9.36 1.98 -6.82
C LEU A 32 8.18 0.99 -6.71
N CYS A 33 7.25 1.04 -7.68
CA CYS A 33 6.11 0.14 -7.79
C CYS A 33 6.50 -1.34 -7.77
N ARG A 34 7.67 -1.69 -8.30
CA ARG A 34 8.15 -3.08 -8.31
C ARG A 34 8.42 -3.62 -6.92
N VAL A 35 8.99 -2.79 -6.04
CA VAL A 35 9.29 -3.16 -4.66
C VAL A 35 8.01 -3.14 -3.82
N LEU A 36 7.10 -2.21 -4.11
CA LEU A 36 5.82 -2.05 -3.43
C LEU A 36 4.80 -3.14 -3.78
N MET A 37 4.98 -3.84 -4.90
CA MET A 37 4.03 -4.84 -5.39
C MET A 37 3.76 -5.96 -4.36
N LEU A 38 4.80 -6.53 -3.78
CA LEU A 38 4.64 -7.63 -2.81
C LEU A 38 3.94 -7.19 -1.51
N PRO A 39 4.37 -6.13 -0.81
CA PRO A 39 3.65 -5.66 0.37
C PRO A 39 2.21 -5.23 0.06
N TYR A 40 1.95 -4.66 -1.11
CA TYR A 40 0.61 -4.34 -1.56
C TYR A 40 -0.27 -5.60 -1.71
N LEU A 41 0.23 -6.64 -2.37
CA LEU A 41 -0.48 -7.90 -2.55
C LEU A 41 -0.78 -8.58 -1.21
N TYR A 42 0.22 -8.71 -0.34
CA TYR A 42 0.03 -9.33 0.97
C TYR A 42 -0.93 -8.54 1.85
N LYS A 43 -0.89 -7.21 1.81
CA LYS A 43 -1.86 -6.37 2.51
C LYS A 43 -3.29 -6.64 2.03
N ASN A 44 -3.52 -6.69 0.72
CA ASN A 44 -4.85 -6.95 0.15
C ASN A 44 -5.34 -8.37 0.49
N PHE A 45 -4.49 -9.38 0.40
CA PHE A 45 -4.85 -10.75 0.79
C PHE A 45 -5.20 -10.84 2.28
N SER A 46 -4.37 -10.27 3.15
CA SER A 46 -4.65 -10.25 4.59
C SER A 46 -5.93 -9.50 4.93
N THR A 47 -6.23 -8.41 4.24
CA THR A 47 -7.48 -7.66 4.43
C THR A 47 -8.69 -8.49 4.02
N ARG A 48 -8.62 -9.19 2.90
CA ARG A 48 -9.68 -10.08 2.43
C ARG A 48 -9.89 -11.25 3.38
N ASP A 49 -8.80 -11.90 3.77
CA ASP A 49 -8.85 -13.08 4.63
C ASP A 49 -9.32 -12.70 6.05
N PHE A 50 -8.99 -11.49 6.51
CA PHE A 50 -9.52 -10.93 7.76
C PHE A 50 -11.03 -10.64 7.66
N ALA A 51 -11.50 -10.10 6.55
CA ALA A 51 -12.93 -9.89 6.33
C ALA A 51 -13.69 -11.24 6.32
N GLU A 52 -13.16 -12.26 5.65
CA GLU A 52 -13.71 -13.62 5.64
C GLU A 52 -13.70 -14.23 7.05
N PHE A 53 -12.61 -14.04 7.79
CA PHE A 53 -12.52 -14.45 9.19
C PHE A 53 -13.61 -13.80 10.05
N LEU A 54 -13.82 -12.49 9.91
CA LEU A 54 -14.86 -11.78 10.65
C LEU A 54 -16.28 -12.25 10.26
N GLU A 55 -16.49 -12.60 9.00
CA GLU A 55 -17.77 -13.17 8.53
C GLU A 55 -18.04 -14.55 9.17
N ILE A 56 -17.03 -15.40 9.26
CA ILE A 56 -17.14 -16.76 9.81
C ILE A 56 -17.20 -16.74 11.35
N TYR A 57 -16.32 -15.98 11.98
CA TYR A 57 -16.13 -16.03 13.45
C TYR A 57 -16.78 -14.85 14.18
N GLY A 58 -17.06 -13.75 13.50
CA GLY A 58 -17.78 -12.59 14.07
C GLY A 58 -19.27 -12.85 14.30
N LEU A 59 -19.80 -13.90 13.71
CA LEU A 59 -21.20 -14.27 13.79
C LEU A 59 -21.31 -15.66 14.42
N PRO A 60 -21.95 -15.80 15.61
CA PRO A 60 -22.03 -17.06 16.29
C PRO A 60 -22.82 -18.10 15.46
N MET A 61 -22.17 -19.24 15.21
CA MET A 61 -22.84 -20.38 14.59
C MET A 61 -23.96 -20.89 15.51
N ARG A 62 -25.14 -21.11 14.94
CA ARG A 62 -26.29 -21.59 15.69
C ARG A 62 -26.51 -23.07 15.42
N LEU A 63 -26.50 -23.88 16.47
CA LEU A 63 -26.73 -25.30 16.40
C LEU A 63 -28.06 -25.65 17.09
N GLY A 64 -29.00 -26.17 16.31
CA GLY A 64 -30.22 -26.78 16.84
C GLY A 64 -29.98 -28.25 17.18
N LYS A 65 -30.21 -28.67 18.42
CA LYS A 65 -30.11 -30.09 18.84
C LYS A 65 -31.53 -30.73 18.81
N PHE A 66 -31.65 -31.90 18.22
CA PHE A 66 -32.91 -32.66 18.19
C PHE A 66 -32.73 -34.04 18.83
N PRO A 67 -33.79 -34.64 19.47
CA PRO A 67 -33.70 -35.92 20.12
C PRO A 67 -33.58 -37.07 19.13
N ALA A 68 -33.00 -38.21 19.60
CA ALA A 68 -32.98 -39.41 18.81
C ALA A 68 -34.42 -39.89 18.54
N GLY A 69 -34.79 -40.06 17.26
CA GLY A 69 -36.12 -40.44 16.86
C GLY A 69 -37.03 -39.29 16.37
N ALA A 70 -36.49 -38.04 16.31
CA ALA A 70 -37.22 -36.93 15.72
C ALA A 70 -37.55 -37.20 14.24
N SER A 71 -38.81 -36.90 13.85
CA SER A 71 -39.27 -37.01 12.48
C SER A 71 -38.58 -36.00 11.56
N ASP A 72 -38.57 -36.28 10.27
CA ASP A 72 -37.98 -35.38 9.28
C ASP A 72 -38.71 -34.04 9.18
N GLU A 73 -39.96 -34.01 9.57
CA GLU A 73 -40.74 -32.76 9.63
C GLU A 73 -40.32 -31.90 10.82
N GLU A 74 -40.09 -32.49 11.99
CA GLU A 74 -39.54 -31.77 13.17
C GLU A 74 -38.14 -31.23 12.93
N LYS A 75 -37.28 -32.02 12.26
CA LYS A 75 -35.93 -31.58 11.87
C LYS A 75 -36.00 -30.36 10.90
N ARG A 76 -36.91 -30.42 9.90
CA ARG A 76 -37.11 -29.31 8.97
C ARG A 76 -37.63 -28.04 9.66
N ARG A 77 -38.57 -28.18 10.61
CA ARG A 77 -39.10 -27.06 11.39
C ARG A 77 -38.02 -26.44 12.28
N LEU A 78 -37.21 -27.27 12.93
CA LEU A 78 -36.09 -26.81 13.75
C LEU A 78 -35.05 -26.06 12.90
N LEU A 79 -34.64 -26.63 11.77
CA LEU A 79 -33.71 -25.98 10.84
C LEU A 79 -34.27 -24.65 10.36
N ALA A 80 -35.52 -24.60 9.95
CA ALA A 80 -36.16 -23.35 9.52
C ALA A 80 -36.19 -22.30 10.64
N ALA A 81 -36.43 -22.72 11.89
CA ALA A 81 -36.40 -21.82 13.03
C ALA A 81 -34.99 -21.28 13.31
N VAL A 82 -33.95 -22.13 13.26
CA VAL A 82 -32.58 -21.71 13.49
C VAL A 82 -32.06 -20.81 12.39
N VAL A 83 -32.39 -21.08 11.11
CA VAL A 83 -32.07 -20.24 9.95
C VAL A 83 -32.81 -18.90 10.00
N GLY A 84 -34.11 -18.92 10.42
CA GLY A 84 -34.95 -17.71 10.49
C GLY A 84 -34.50 -16.66 11.52
N ILE A 85 -33.61 -17.02 12.44
CA ILE A 85 -33.11 -16.08 13.48
C ILE A 85 -32.03 -15.13 12.92
N GLY A 86 -31.51 -15.33 11.72
CA GLY A 86 -30.52 -14.44 11.11
C GLY A 86 -29.82 -15.02 9.88
N HIS A 87 -28.98 -14.22 9.24
CA HIS A 87 -28.33 -14.50 7.95
C HIS A 87 -27.09 -15.43 8.04
N ASN A 88 -26.90 -16.12 9.15
CA ASN A 88 -25.65 -16.84 9.45
C ASN A 88 -25.77 -18.34 9.21
N ALA A 89 -24.61 -19.01 9.08
CA ALA A 89 -24.55 -20.45 8.99
C ALA A 89 -25.28 -21.12 10.17
N ALA A 90 -26.19 -22.02 9.85
CA ALA A 90 -26.97 -22.77 10.81
C ALA A 90 -26.96 -24.24 10.46
N GLY A 91 -26.96 -25.10 11.46
CA GLY A 91 -26.99 -26.55 11.30
C GLY A 91 -27.87 -27.21 12.36
N ILE A 92 -28.33 -28.44 12.09
CA ILE A 92 -29.00 -29.29 13.07
C ILE A 92 -28.19 -30.57 13.26
N VAL A 93 -28.06 -31.00 14.52
CA VAL A 93 -27.39 -32.25 14.88
C VAL A 93 -28.25 -33.07 15.84
N PRO A 94 -28.24 -34.42 15.78
CA PRO A 94 -28.88 -35.27 16.77
C PRO A 94 -28.35 -35.01 18.17
N MET A 95 -29.20 -35.09 19.17
CA MET A 95 -28.77 -35.09 20.57
C MET A 95 -27.85 -36.27 20.84
N GLY A 96 -26.59 -35.98 21.25
CA GLY A 96 -25.55 -36.98 21.44
C GLY A 96 -24.49 -37.01 20.33
N MET A 97 -24.68 -36.30 19.22
CA MET A 97 -23.61 -35.95 18.29
C MET A 97 -23.14 -34.53 18.56
N GLU A 98 -21.86 -34.38 18.72
CA GLU A 98 -21.22 -33.08 18.88
C GLU A 98 -20.35 -32.81 17.66
N ILE A 99 -20.57 -31.68 17.00
CA ILE A 99 -19.63 -31.19 15.98
C ILE A 99 -18.65 -30.33 16.75
N ASP A 100 -17.48 -30.88 16.97
CA ASP A 100 -16.39 -30.15 17.60
C ASP A 100 -15.75 -29.26 16.52
N PHE A 101 -16.05 -27.97 16.56
CA PHE A 101 -15.28 -27.00 15.78
C PHE A 101 -13.96 -26.80 16.50
N GLN A 102 -12.96 -27.52 16.08
CA GLN A 102 -11.61 -27.15 16.49
C GLN A 102 -11.36 -25.73 15.98
N ASN A 103 -11.48 -24.78 16.90
CA ASN A 103 -11.06 -23.40 16.67
C ASN A 103 -9.56 -23.41 16.37
N ALA A 104 -9.20 -23.53 15.10
CA ALA A 104 -7.83 -23.43 14.64
C ALA A 104 -7.23 -22.02 14.93
N ALA A 105 -8.09 -21.05 15.14
CA ALA A 105 -7.77 -19.76 15.72
C ALA A 105 -8.89 -19.41 16.70
N SER A 106 -8.57 -19.28 17.95
CA SER A 106 -9.48 -18.84 19.02
C SER A 106 -9.91 -17.37 18.83
N GLY A 107 -10.63 -17.05 17.77
CA GLY A 107 -11.18 -15.71 17.52
C GLY A 107 -10.16 -14.56 17.62
N ASN A 108 -8.88 -14.82 17.36
CA ASN A 108 -7.82 -13.84 17.55
C ASN A 108 -7.53 -13.11 16.22
N ASP A 109 -7.85 -11.82 16.17
CA ASP A 109 -7.56 -10.90 15.07
C ASP A 109 -6.09 -10.45 15.00
N VAL A 110 -5.33 -10.65 16.09
CA VAL A 110 -3.93 -10.20 16.25
C VAL A 110 -3.02 -10.60 15.09
N PRO A 111 -3.04 -11.83 14.54
CA PRO A 111 -2.19 -12.18 13.40
C PRO A 111 -2.49 -11.36 12.14
N PHE A 112 -3.76 -11.05 11.87
CA PHE A 112 -4.17 -10.26 10.71
C PHE A 112 -3.73 -8.81 10.87
N MET A 113 -3.97 -8.21 12.04
CA MET A 113 -3.55 -6.85 12.35
C MET A 113 -2.02 -6.73 12.31
N ALA A 114 -1.28 -7.67 12.91
CA ALA A 114 0.18 -7.69 12.85
C ALA A 114 0.72 -7.78 11.41
N MET A 115 0.05 -8.50 10.52
CA MET A 115 0.43 -8.58 9.12
C MET A 115 0.15 -7.27 8.39
N LEU A 116 -1.01 -6.64 8.62
CA LEU A 116 -1.38 -5.35 8.04
C LEU A 116 -0.39 -4.27 8.48
N ASP A 117 -0.11 -4.16 9.78
CA ASP A 117 0.85 -3.20 10.35
C ASP A 117 2.26 -3.40 9.78
N ARG A 118 2.67 -4.67 9.64
CA ARG A 118 3.97 -4.99 9.03
C ARG A 118 4.05 -4.55 7.57
N MET A 119 2.98 -4.76 6.78
CA MET A 119 2.97 -4.34 5.38
C MET A 119 2.95 -2.81 5.26
N ASP A 120 2.23 -2.12 6.13
CA ASP A 120 2.21 -0.66 6.19
C ASP A 120 3.57 -0.08 6.57
N ALA A 121 4.23 -0.64 7.56
CA ALA A 121 5.58 -0.26 7.94
C ALA A 121 6.60 -0.47 6.80
N ILE A 122 6.48 -1.58 6.05
CA ILE A 122 7.34 -1.84 4.89
C ILE A 122 7.08 -0.82 3.78
N GLN A 123 5.80 -0.54 3.46
CA GLN A 123 5.43 0.45 2.43
C GLN A 123 5.92 1.85 2.80
N SER A 124 5.71 2.28 4.04
CA SER A 124 6.20 3.56 4.56
C SER A 124 7.72 3.66 4.46
N LYS A 125 8.43 2.60 4.85
CA LYS A 125 9.90 2.56 4.76
C LYS A 125 10.41 2.63 3.32
N ILE A 126 9.70 2.03 2.37
CA ILE A 126 10.07 2.07 0.95
C ILE A 126 9.84 3.48 0.36
N ILE A 127 8.74 4.15 0.72
CA ILE A 127 8.34 5.44 0.13
C ILE A 127 9.02 6.60 0.85
N LEU A 128 9.03 6.59 2.18
CA LEU A 128 9.44 7.72 3.03
C LEU A 128 10.82 7.52 3.66
N GLY A 129 11.45 6.35 3.48
CA GLY A 129 12.70 6.00 4.15
C GLY A 129 12.56 5.72 5.65
N GLN A 130 11.36 5.88 6.22
CA GLN A 130 11.08 5.78 7.65
C GLN A 130 9.62 5.35 7.93
N THR A 131 9.26 5.07 9.18
CA THR A 131 7.93 4.55 9.55
C THR A 131 7.11 5.47 10.45
N LEU A 132 7.73 6.40 11.17
CA LEU A 132 7.07 7.16 12.25
C LEU A 132 6.12 8.26 11.77
N THR A 133 6.32 8.84 10.57
CA THR A 133 5.43 9.92 10.07
C THR A 133 4.10 9.39 9.54
N SER A 134 3.98 8.09 9.34
CA SER A 134 2.76 7.45 8.83
C SER A 134 2.03 6.57 9.85
N SER A 135 2.65 6.30 10.99
CA SER A 135 2.04 5.56 12.11
C SER A 135 2.32 6.30 13.41
N GLU A 136 1.28 6.52 14.22
CA GLU A 136 1.43 6.98 15.61
C GLU A 136 2.16 5.87 16.38
N GLY A 137 3.47 5.98 16.48
CA GLY A 137 4.27 5.07 17.29
C GLY A 137 3.95 5.28 18.77
N GLN A 138 3.51 4.23 19.46
CA GLN A 138 3.24 4.24 20.91
C GLN A 138 4.42 4.70 21.78
N HIS A 139 5.62 4.87 21.20
CA HIS A 139 6.87 5.23 21.90
C HIS A 139 7.75 6.23 21.16
N GLY A 140 7.19 7.05 20.25
CA GLY A 140 7.96 8.06 19.53
C GLY A 140 8.33 9.22 20.46
N THR A 141 9.62 9.38 20.79
CA THR A 141 10.10 10.62 21.42
C THR A 141 10.13 11.73 20.35
N GLN A 142 9.94 12.99 20.74
CA GLN A 142 10.03 14.15 19.85
C GLN A 142 11.39 14.17 19.07
N ALA A 143 12.49 13.77 19.71
CA ALA A 143 13.79 13.64 19.07
C ALA A 143 13.79 12.60 17.91
N LEU A 144 13.15 11.46 18.09
CA LEU A 144 13.03 10.45 17.05
C LEU A 144 12.16 10.94 15.90
N GLY A 145 11.07 11.65 16.18
CA GLY A 145 10.22 12.29 15.17
C GLY A 145 11.00 13.29 14.31
N LYS A 146 11.90 14.09 14.93
CA LYS A 146 12.77 15.03 14.21
C LYS A 146 13.70 14.29 13.24
N VAL A 147 14.41 13.26 13.70
CA VAL A 147 15.30 12.46 12.84
C VAL A 147 14.55 11.83 11.66
N HIS A 148 13.35 11.32 11.88
CA HIS A 148 12.55 10.75 10.80
C HIS A 148 12.06 11.81 9.79
N ASN A 149 11.76 13.02 10.26
CA ASN A 149 11.42 14.14 9.39
C ASN A 149 12.61 14.61 8.57
N ASP A 150 13.81 14.62 9.15
CA ASP A 150 15.05 14.97 8.44
C ASP A 150 15.31 14.00 7.29
N VAL A 151 15.18 12.69 7.51
CA VAL A 151 15.29 11.67 6.43
C VAL A 151 14.28 11.91 5.31
N ARG A 152 13.03 12.28 5.65
CA ARG A 152 12.01 12.61 4.67
C ARG A 152 12.38 13.87 3.87
N LEU A 153 12.93 14.88 4.52
CA LEU A 153 13.36 16.12 3.88
C LEU A 153 14.57 15.89 2.95
N ASP A 154 15.50 15.02 3.32
CA ASP A 154 16.63 14.64 2.46
C ASP A 154 16.13 13.97 1.16
N ILE A 155 15.18 13.05 1.24
CA ILE A 155 14.57 12.43 0.06
C ILE A 155 13.86 13.49 -0.79
N LEU A 156 13.07 14.38 -0.17
CA LEU A 156 12.36 15.45 -0.85
C LEU A 156 13.33 16.40 -1.57
N ALA A 157 14.42 16.78 -0.92
CA ALA A 157 15.46 17.65 -1.50
C ALA A 157 16.13 16.99 -2.71
N SER A 158 16.47 15.71 -2.60
CA SER A 158 17.02 14.94 -3.71
C SER A 158 16.06 14.84 -4.91
N ASP A 159 14.80 14.57 -4.67
CA ASP A 159 13.79 14.48 -5.71
C ASP A 159 13.53 15.84 -6.36
N ALA A 160 13.47 16.91 -5.57
CA ALA A 160 13.32 18.29 -6.05
C ALA A 160 14.48 18.70 -6.95
N GLU A 161 15.72 18.34 -6.59
CA GLU A 161 16.90 18.60 -7.41
C GLU A 161 16.86 17.86 -8.74
N LEU A 162 16.52 16.56 -8.74
CA LEU A 162 16.40 15.74 -9.95
C LEU A 162 15.35 16.28 -10.91
N VAL A 163 14.18 16.69 -10.39
CA VAL A 163 13.11 17.32 -11.20
C VAL A 163 13.57 18.68 -11.72
N SER A 164 14.18 19.51 -10.89
CA SER A 164 14.70 20.83 -11.26
C SER A 164 15.76 20.72 -12.37
N GLU A 165 16.66 19.76 -12.28
CA GLU A 165 17.64 19.52 -13.34
C GLU A 165 16.99 19.07 -14.66
N THR A 166 16.02 18.18 -14.58
CA THR A 166 15.27 17.72 -15.77
C THR A 166 14.55 18.87 -16.45
N LEU A 167 13.82 19.70 -15.70
CA LEU A 167 13.10 20.85 -16.23
C LEU A 167 14.06 21.95 -16.74
N THR A 168 15.17 22.17 -16.06
CA THR A 168 16.20 23.10 -16.54
C THR A 168 16.73 22.67 -17.92
N ARG A 169 17.09 21.41 -18.08
CA ARG A 169 17.67 20.90 -19.34
C ARG A 169 16.66 20.74 -20.48
N GLN A 170 15.46 20.27 -20.17
CA GLN A 170 14.51 19.81 -21.20
C GLN A 170 13.36 20.80 -21.45
N LEU A 171 13.17 21.78 -20.60
CA LEU A 171 12.14 22.83 -20.77
C LEU A 171 12.79 24.23 -20.85
N VAL A 172 13.47 24.66 -19.80
CA VAL A 172 13.97 26.04 -19.70
C VAL A 172 15.06 26.33 -20.72
N ALA A 173 16.04 25.43 -20.88
CA ALA A 173 17.13 25.61 -21.85
C ALA A 173 16.61 25.70 -23.29
N PRO A 174 15.74 24.78 -23.80
CA PRO A 174 15.15 24.94 -25.12
C PRO A 174 14.36 26.23 -25.29
N LEU A 175 13.52 26.59 -24.30
CA LEU A 175 12.74 27.83 -24.35
C LEU A 175 13.64 29.07 -24.45
N ALA A 176 14.68 29.14 -23.66
CA ALA A 176 15.62 30.26 -23.69
C ALA A 176 16.37 30.34 -25.04
N LEU A 177 16.88 29.21 -25.53
CA LEU A 177 17.63 29.15 -26.80
C LEU A 177 16.76 29.48 -28.02
N LEU A 178 15.47 29.13 -28.00
CA LEU A 178 14.55 29.36 -29.10
C LEU A 178 13.97 30.81 -29.12
N ASN A 179 13.85 31.46 -27.93
CA ASN A 179 13.14 32.72 -27.81
C ASN A 179 14.07 33.92 -27.50
N ILE A 180 15.30 33.70 -27.05
CA ILE A 180 16.23 34.77 -26.69
C ILE A 180 17.37 34.83 -27.74
N ALA A 181 17.37 35.85 -28.57
CA ALA A 181 18.44 36.04 -29.55
C ALA A 181 19.79 36.24 -28.84
N GLY A 182 20.80 35.44 -29.24
CA GLY A 182 22.13 35.50 -28.62
C GLY A 182 22.24 34.89 -27.25
N ALA A 183 21.27 34.05 -26.84
CA ALA A 183 21.33 33.31 -25.58
C ALA A 183 22.63 32.48 -25.49
N ASN A 184 23.36 32.65 -24.41
CA ASN A 184 24.58 31.91 -24.18
C ASN A 184 24.26 30.56 -23.53
N PRO A 185 24.54 29.41 -24.18
CA PRO A 185 24.24 28.06 -23.64
C PRO A 185 24.86 27.78 -22.27
N LYS A 186 25.95 28.50 -21.91
CA LYS A 186 26.63 28.35 -20.61
C LYS A 186 26.03 29.22 -19.50
N ARG A 187 25.09 30.10 -19.82
CA ARG A 187 24.46 31.06 -18.88
C ARG A 187 22.95 31.08 -19.03
N LEU A 188 22.33 29.92 -19.05
CA LEU A 188 20.88 29.79 -19.11
C LEU A 188 20.25 29.90 -17.73
N PRO A 189 19.02 30.39 -17.62
CA PRO A 189 18.27 30.36 -16.38
C PRO A 189 18.11 28.90 -15.90
N ARG A 190 17.99 28.73 -14.61
CA ARG A 190 17.72 27.43 -13.97
C ARG A 190 16.30 27.42 -13.41
N PHE A 191 15.60 26.31 -13.57
CA PHE A 191 14.41 26.01 -12.80
C PHE A 191 14.86 25.43 -11.46
N GLN A 192 14.26 25.88 -10.36
CA GLN A 192 14.55 25.36 -9.03
C GLN A 192 13.24 25.21 -8.26
N LEU A 193 13.03 24.04 -7.69
CA LEU A 193 11.99 23.80 -6.70
C LEU A 193 12.56 24.17 -5.33
N GLU A 194 11.86 25.03 -4.61
CA GLU A 194 12.19 25.36 -3.23
C GLU A 194 11.73 24.21 -2.32
N VAL A 195 12.62 23.74 -1.49
CA VAL A 195 12.34 22.77 -0.44
C VAL A 195 12.32 23.54 0.89
N PRO A 196 11.26 23.39 1.71
CA PRO A 196 11.22 24.06 3.00
C PRO A 196 12.41 23.64 3.87
N GLU A 197 13.11 24.61 4.43
CA GLU A 197 14.13 24.33 5.44
C GLU A 197 13.49 23.70 6.69
N PRO A 198 14.18 22.77 7.36
CA PRO A 198 13.69 22.23 8.62
C PRO A 198 13.51 23.39 9.62
N GLU A 199 12.28 23.56 10.14
CA GLU A 199 12.05 24.51 11.21
C GLU A 199 12.88 24.14 12.44
N ASP A 200 13.74 25.06 12.84
CA ASP A 200 14.50 24.93 14.09
C ASP A 200 13.52 25.25 15.24
N ILE A 201 12.78 24.23 15.66
CA ILE A 201 11.92 24.32 16.85
C ILE A 201 12.86 24.20 18.04
N GLY A 202 13.38 25.36 18.48
CA GLY A 202 14.18 25.52 19.68
C GLY A 202 13.45 25.10 20.97
#